data_eecfb62193de9e276a1328b3d3ff0859
#
_entry.id   eecfb62193de9e276a1328b3d3ff0859
#
_cell.length_a   1.000
_cell.length_b   1.000
_cell.length_c   1.000
_cell.angle_alpha   90.00
_cell.angle_beta   90.00
_cell.angle_gamma   90.00
#
_symmetry.space_group_name_H-M   'P 1'
#
loop_
_entity.id
_entity.type
_entity.pdbx_description
1 polymer ?
#
loop_
_entity_poly.entity_id
_entity_poly.type
_entity_poly.pdbx_seq_one_letter_code
_entity_poly.pdbx_strand_id
1 'polypeptide(L)'
;MATISKLEMKKPAVPARKRVAAYARVSMETDRLQHSLAAQVSHYSQLIQSHPEWTYVGVYTDDGISGTRKTIRTEFMRMLADADAGKIDIILTKSLSRFARNTVDMLEIVRHLRDIGVEVRFEKECINTFDSKGEVLLTLLSSFAQEEVRSISENVKWGTRKRFEKGIPNGHFRMLGYHWEGNQLVITPEEAAVVRRIFHGYLTGKSRIELAKELNDDGIHSINGCLFQDSSIKAILTNITYTGNLLLQKEYIADPITKKRKKNKGELT
;
A
#
# COMPACT_ATOMS: atom_id res chain seq x y z
N MET A 1 53.80 11.59 55.89
CA MET A 1 52.71 12.60 55.78
C MET A 1 51.50 11.95 55.15
N ALA A 2 50.35 11.94 55.83
CA ALA A 2 49.12 11.40 55.29
C ALA A 2 48.42 12.44 54.38
N THR A 3 48.14 12.06 53.11
CA THR A 3 47.52 12.95 52.15
C THR A 3 46.00 12.72 52.19
N ILE A 4 45.22 13.72 52.50
CA ILE A 4 43.75 13.68 52.48
C ILE A 4 43.31 14.00 51.06
N SER A 5 42.80 13.00 50.30
CA SER A 5 42.15 13.23 49.00
C SER A 5 40.63 13.38 49.20
N LYS A 6 40.07 14.44 48.62
CA LYS A 6 38.63 14.72 48.68
C LYS A 6 37.91 13.79 47.68
N LEU A 7 37.12 12.85 48.17
CA LEU A 7 36.22 12.05 47.33
C LEU A 7 35.05 12.92 46.87
N GLU A 8 35.00 13.24 45.59
CA GLU A 8 33.81 13.84 44.95
C GLU A 8 32.71 12.76 44.80
N MET A 9 31.73 12.80 45.67
CA MET A 9 30.55 11.97 45.52
C MET A 9 29.76 12.48 44.30
N LYS A 10 29.74 11.74 43.17
CA LYS A 10 28.80 11.97 42.09
C LYS A 10 27.39 11.84 42.64
N LYS A 11 26.64 12.95 42.66
CA LYS A 11 25.20 12.92 42.95
C LYS A 11 24.55 11.90 42.03
N PRO A 12 23.69 11.00 42.53
CA PRO A 12 22.94 10.08 41.65
C PRO A 12 22.15 10.95 40.67
N ALA A 13 22.30 10.67 39.36
CA ALA A 13 21.53 11.36 38.35
C ALA A 13 20.05 11.05 38.60
N VAL A 14 19.26 12.07 38.85
CA VAL A 14 17.79 11.92 38.94
C VAL A 14 17.34 11.45 37.55
N PRO A 15 16.68 10.29 37.41
CA PRO A 15 16.26 9.79 36.14
C PRO A 15 15.33 10.83 35.48
N ALA A 16 15.59 11.18 34.22
CA ALA A 16 14.78 12.12 33.47
C ALA A 16 13.33 11.60 33.38
N ARG A 17 12.36 12.45 33.71
CA ARG A 17 10.94 12.09 33.60
C ARG A 17 10.60 11.72 32.17
N LYS A 18 9.79 10.68 31.97
CA LYS A 18 9.31 10.25 30.67
C LYS A 18 8.28 11.24 30.11
N ARG A 19 8.45 11.67 28.88
CA ARG A 19 7.52 12.57 28.18
C ARG A 19 6.35 11.76 27.66
N VAL A 20 5.17 11.98 28.19
CA VAL A 20 3.98 11.17 27.94
C VAL A 20 2.92 11.97 27.19
N ALA A 21 2.46 11.40 26.10
CA ALA A 21 1.32 11.89 25.34
C ALA A 21 0.19 10.85 25.38
N ALA A 22 -1.03 11.29 25.08
CA ALA A 22 -2.15 10.38 24.88
C ALA A 22 -2.79 10.59 23.51
N TYR A 23 -3.37 9.51 22.96
CA TYR A 23 -4.16 9.56 21.75
C TYR A 23 -5.58 9.08 22.00
N ALA A 24 -6.57 9.93 21.67
CA ALA A 24 -7.97 9.61 21.80
C ALA A 24 -8.71 9.77 20.46
N ARG A 25 -9.62 8.84 20.16
CA ARG A 25 -10.49 8.89 18.98
C ARG A 25 -11.91 8.47 19.33
N VAL A 26 -12.89 9.27 18.93
CA VAL A 26 -14.31 8.94 19.04
C VAL A 26 -14.89 8.63 17.66
N SER A 27 -15.87 7.73 17.59
CA SER A 27 -16.67 7.50 16.39
C SER A 27 -17.91 8.38 16.44
N MET A 28 -18.20 9.11 15.37
CA MET A 28 -19.37 9.99 15.33
C MET A 28 -20.68 9.21 15.32
N GLU A 29 -21.43 9.34 16.41
CA GLU A 29 -22.90 9.33 16.40
C GLU A 29 -23.38 9.97 17.73
N THR A 30 -23.95 11.18 17.64
CA THR A 30 -24.68 11.94 18.68
C THR A 30 -23.87 12.78 19.70
N ASP A 31 -24.50 13.86 20.19
CA ASP A 31 -24.03 14.83 21.21
C ASP A 31 -23.44 14.22 22.51
N ARG A 32 -23.80 12.98 22.83
CA ARG A 32 -23.20 12.20 23.91
C ARG A 32 -21.69 11.95 23.75
N LEU A 33 -21.15 12.09 22.56
CA LEU A 33 -19.76 11.74 22.23
C LEU A 33 -18.79 12.93 22.39
N GLN A 34 -19.24 14.17 22.27
CA GLN A 34 -18.43 15.34 22.64
C GLN A 34 -18.12 15.33 24.15
N HIS A 35 -19.10 14.96 24.98
CA HIS A 35 -18.86 14.72 26.40
C HIS A 35 -17.88 13.55 26.63
N SER A 36 -17.92 12.51 25.78
CA SER A 36 -16.99 11.37 25.86
C SER A 36 -15.56 11.76 25.48
N LEU A 37 -15.35 12.63 24.49
CA LEU A 37 -14.00 13.08 24.11
C LEU A 37 -13.41 13.99 25.17
N ALA A 38 -14.17 14.97 25.65
CA ALA A 38 -13.75 15.86 26.73
C ALA A 38 -13.40 15.06 28.01
N ALA A 39 -14.20 14.04 28.33
CA ALA A 39 -13.94 13.14 29.45
C ALA A 39 -12.65 12.33 29.26
N GLN A 40 -12.36 11.84 28.04
CA GLN A 40 -11.11 11.14 27.74
C GLN A 40 -9.90 12.08 27.84
N VAL A 41 -10.00 13.29 27.31
CA VAL A 41 -8.94 14.31 27.41
C VAL A 41 -8.65 14.64 28.88
N SER A 42 -9.69 14.88 29.68
CA SER A 42 -9.55 15.16 31.11
C SER A 42 -8.93 13.97 31.84
N HIS A 43 -9.38 12.76 31.58
CA HIS A 43 -8.86 11.53 32.17
C HIS A 43 -7.36 11.37 31.88
N TYR A 44 -6.93 11.45 30.61
CA TYR A 44 -5.52 11.31 30.26
C TYR A 44 -4.67 12.44 30.80
N SER A 45 -5.16 13.67 30.79
CA SER A 45 -4.45 14.81 31.35
C SER A 45 -4.21 14.62 32.85
N GLN A 46 -5.22 14.19 33.60
CA GLN A 46 -5.10 13.92 35.04
C GLN A 46 -4.19 12.72 35.31
N LEU A 47 -4.35 11.63 34.55
CA LEU A 47 -3.54 10.42 34.71
C LEU A 47 -2.04 10.72 34.52
N ILE A 48 -1.70 11.45 33.44
CA ILE A 48 -0.30 11.77 33.15
C ILE A 48 0.27 12.73 34.17
N GLN A 49 -0.47 13.79 34.56
CA GLN A 49 -0.02 14.80 35.49
C GLN A 49 0.11 14.28 36.94
N SER A 50 -0.70 13.30 37.31
CA SER A 50 -0.62 12.68 38.64
C SER A 50 0.54 11.73 38.80
N HIS A 51 1.16 11.26 37.69
CA HIS A 51 2.27 10.31 37.78
C HIS A 51 3.60 11.01 38.01
N PRO A 52 4.33 10.68 39.10
CA PRO A 52 5.51 11.43 39.52
C PRO A 52 6.69 11.37 38.54
N GLU A 53 6.78 10.31 37.74
CA GLU A 53 7.88 10.07 36.79
C GLU A 53 7.56 10.54 35.37
N TRP A 54 6.38 11.14 35.16
CA TRP A 54 5.93 11.55 33.83
C TRP A 54 5.93 13.08 33.67
N THR A 55 6.17 13.50 32.43
CA THR A 55 6.01 14.89 32.00
C THR A 55 4.90 14.91 30.94
N TYR A 56 3.89 15.71 31.18
CA TYR A 56 2.76 15.86 30.25
C TYR A 56 3.19 16.57 28.96
N VAL A 57 2.97 15.94 27.82
CA VAL A 57 3.21 16.53 26.49
C VAL A 57 1.91 17.05 25.88
N GLY A 58 0.85 16.25 25.87
CA GLY A 58 -0.45 16.63 25.32
C GLY A 58 -1.37 15.45 25.11
N VAL A 59 -2.61 15.76 24.75
CA VAL A 59 -3.58 14.76 24.27
C VAL A 59 -3.94 15.11 22.83
N TYR A 60 -3.64 14.20 21.91
CA TYR A 60 -3.96 14.31 20.49
C TYR A 60 -5.33 13.69 20.25
N THR A 61 -6.22 14.38 19.56
CA THR A 61 -7.60 13.93 19.40
C THR A 61 -8.04 14.06 17.96
N ASP A 62 -8.53 12.97 17.37
CA ASP A 62 -9.17 12.99 16.07
C ASP A 62 -10.66 12.67 16.20
N ASP A 63 -11.50 13.52 15.62
CA ASP A 63 -12.92 13.27 15.51
C ASP A 63 -13.20 12.25 14.41
N GLY A 64 -13.97 11.21 14.73
CA GLY A 64 -14.38 10.20 13.77
C GLY A 64 -15.48 10.74 12.86
N ILE A 65 -15.16 11.24 11.68
CA ILE A 65 -16.13 11.59 10.63
C ILE A 65 -16.61 10.33 9.90
N SER A 66 -17.91 10.30 9.55
CA SER A 66 -18.62 9.16 8.97
C SER A 66 -18.03 8.57 7.67
N GLY A 67 -18.16 7.34 7.52
CA GLY A 67 -18.04 6.21 6.61
C GLY A 67 -17.61 6.36 5.15
N THR A 68 -17.46 7.50 4.52
CA THR A 68 -17.24 7.58 3.06
C THR A 68 -16.10 8.50 2.59
N ARG A 69 -15.48 9.28 3.47
CA ARG A 69 -14.28 10.06 3.12
C ARG A 69 -13.09 9.58 3.94
N LYS A 70 -11.94 9.37 3.29
CA LYS A 70 -10.64 9.13 3.97
C LYS A 70 -10.40 10.29 4.93
N THR A 71 -10.77 10.11 6.19
CA THR A 71 -10.56 11.12 7.23
C THR A 71 -9.06 11.21 7.45
N ILE A 72 -8.50 12.36 7.17
CA ILE A 72 -7.10 12.66 7.47
C ILE A 72 -7.03 12.75 9.00
N ARG A 73 -6.33 11.80 9.63
CA ARG A 73 -6.08 11.79 11.09
C ARG A 73 -4.98 12.79 11.39
N THR A 74 -5.33 14.08 11.33
CA THR A 74 -4.34 15.18 11.40
C THR A 74 -3.59 15.18 12.74
N GLU A 75 -4.32 14.97 13.84
CA GLU A 75 -3.70 14.95 15.17
C GLU A 75 -2.88 13.68 15.41
N PHE A 76 -3.31 12.54 14.86
CA PHE A 76 -2.50 11.31 14.88
C PHE A 76 -1.18 11.50 14.13
N MET A 77 -1.23 12.09 12.93
CA MET A 77 -0.01 12.35 12.15
C MET A 77 0.90 13.37 12.85
N ARG A 78 0.32 14.37 13.52
CA ARG A 78 1.08 15.31 14.33
C ARG A 78 1.74 14.62 15.52
N MET A 79 1.05 13.71 16.19
CA MET A 79 1.60 12.91 17.28
C MET A 79 2.79 12.07 16.79
N LEU A 80 2.68 11.42 15.63
CA LEU A 80 3.80 10.65 15.06
C LEU A 80 4.99 11.55 14.72
N ALA A 81 4.77 12.72 14.13
CA ALA A 81 5.83 13.68 13.84
C ALA A 81 6.52 14.20 15.12
N ASP A 82 5.77 14.42 16.20
CA ASP A 82 6.34 14.81 17.50
C ASP A 82 7.10 13.63 18.16
N ALA A 83 6.67 12.40 17.95
CA ALA A 83 7.41 11.20 18.36
C ALA A 83 8.74 11.06 17.59
N ASP A 84 8.71 11.23 16.26
CA ASP A 84 9.91 11.25 15.40
C ASP A 84 10.90 12.35 15.78
N ALA A 85 10.37 13.51 16.18
CA ALA A 85 11.19 14.62 16.68
C ALA A 85 11.75 14.38 18.09
N GLY A 86 11.52 13.20 18.68
CA GLY A 86 11.98 12.84 20.02
C GLY A 86 11.33 13.65 21.14
N LYS A 87 10.10 14.14 20.96
CA LYS A 87 9.36 14.89 22.01
C LYS A 87 8.51 13.98 22.90
N ILE A 88 8.29 12.73 22.53
CA ILE A 88 7.42 11.77 23.19
C ILE A 88 8.21 10.51 23.48
N ASP A 89 8.10 10.00 24.70
CA ASP A 89 8.70 8.70 25.12
C ASP A 89 7.63 7.63 25.28
N ILE A 90 6.39 8.02 25.66
CA ILE A 90 5.28 7.09 25.89
C ILE A 90 4.01 7.66 25.27
N ILE A 91 3.27 6.81 24.56
CA ILE A 91 1.93 7.11 24.03
C ILE A 91 0.91 6.24 24.76
N LEU A 92 -0.08 6.87 25.40
CA LEU A 92 -1.22 6.18 26.00
C LEU A 92 -2.39 6.19 25.04
N THR A 93 -3.08 5.06 24.89
CA THR A 93 -4.30 4.96 24.08
C THR A 93 -5.27 3.95 24.66
N LYS A 94 -6.56 4.16 24.45
CA LYS A 94 -7.60 3.32 25.03
C LYS A 94 -7.56 1.88 24.55
N SER A 95 -7.32 1.66 23.25
CA SER A 95 -7.34 0.31 22.65
C SER A 95 -6.66 0.26 21.29
N LEU A 96 -6.28 -0.94 20.86
CA LEU A 96 -5.74 -1.23 19.53
C LEU A 96 -6.65 -0.69 18.41
N SER A 97 -7.96 -0.90 18.52
CA SER A 97 -8.93 -0.47 17.50
C SER A 97 -9.08 1.04 17.36
N ARG A 98 -8.64 1.81 18.35
CA ARG A 98 -8.60 3.28 18.30
C ARG A 98 -7.30 3.81 17.71
N PHE A 99 -6.23 3.05 17.85
CA PHE A 99 -4.88 3.44 17.43
C PHE A 99 -4.68 3.29 15.92
N ALA A 100 -5.07 2.18 15.30
CA ALA A 100 -4.94 1.98 13.86
C ALA A 100 -6.26 1.58 13.19
N ARG A 101 -6.30 1.64 11.86
CA ARG A 101 -7.48 1.33 11.04
C ARG A 101 -7.55 -0.14 10.64
N ASN A 102 -6.43 -0.75 10.39
CA ASN A 102 -6.28 -2.15 10.01
C ASN A 102 -5.01 -2.74 10.65
N THR A 103 -4.83 -4.02 10.48
CA THR A 103 -3.73 -4.78 11.07
C THR A 103 -2.37 -4.41 10.51
N VAL A 104 -2.29 -4.09 9.22
CA VAL A 104 -1.03 -3.71 8.54
C VAL A 104 -0.55 -2.36 9.06
N ASP A 105 -1.42 -1.34 9.06
CA ASP A 105 -1.09 0.00 9.59
C ASP A 105 -0.67 -0.09 11.06
N MET A 106 -1.38 -0.93 11.86
CA MET A 106 -1.04 -1.14 13.27
C MET A 106 0.38 -1.67 13.42
N LEU A 107 0.72 -2.70 12.65
CA LEU A 107 2.04 -3.33 12.72
C LEU A 107 3.16 -2.36 12.33
N GLU A 108 2.97 -1.63 11.23
CA GLU A 108 3.96 -0.66 10.73
C GLU A 108 4.19 0.47 11.73
N ILE A 109 3.11 1.05 12.27
CA ILE A 109 3.20 2.17 13.22
C ILE A 109 3.84 1.72 14.54
N VAL A 110 3.43 0.57 15.08
CA VAL A 110 3.97 0.10 16.37
C VAL A 110 5.45 -0.29 16.23
N ARG A 111 5.86 -0.91 15.11
CA ARG A 111 7.27 -1.18 14.82
C ARG A 111 8.07 0.10 14.72
N HIS A 112 7.61 1.06 13.93
CA HIS A 112 8.27 2.34 13.77
C HIS A 112 8.48 3.06 15.12
N LEU A 113 7.42 3.18 15.92
CA LEU A 113 7.51 3.81 17.24
C LEU A 113 8.50 3.08 18.17
N ARG A 114 8.50 1.75 18.13
CA ARG A 114 9.45 0.94 18.87
C ARG A 114 10.89 1.17 18.42
N ASP A 115 11.15 1.23 17.12
CA ASP A 115 12.47 1.44 16.54
C ASP A 115 13.06 2.80 16.93
N ILE A 116 12.22 3.83 17.06
CA ILE A 116 12.63 5.16 17.57
C ILE A 116 12.61 5.29 19.10
N GLY A 117 12.33 4.19 19.84
CA GLY A 117 12.36 4.15 21.29
C GLY A 117 11.11 4.71 21.99
N VAL A 118 9.98 4.80 21.29
CA VAL A 118 8.69 5.25 21.84
C VAL A 118 7.81 4.07 22.22
N GLU A 119 7.42 4.03 23.48
CA GLU A 119 6.54 3.00 24.05
C GLU A 119 5.07 3.34 23.78
N VAL A 120 4.26 2.34 23.38
CA VAL A 120 2.80 2.48 23.28
C VAL A 120 2.12 1.59 24.30
N ARG A 121 1.20 2.14 25.08
CA ARG A 121 0.40 1.43 26.09
C ARG A 121 -1.07 1.42 25.69
N PHE A 122 -1.61 0.22 25.54
CA PHE A 122 -3.02 -0.04 25.25
C PHE A 122 -3.73 -0.40 26.55
N GLU A 123 -4.54 0.54 27.07
CA GLU A 123 -5.16 0.39 28.40
C GLU A 123 -6.14 -0.79 28.46
N LYS A 124 -7.05 -0.89 27.49
CA LYS A 124 -8.09 -1.93 27.47
C LYS A 124 -7.51 -3.33 27.42
N GLU A 125 -6.48 -3.51 26.59
CA GLU A 125 -5.82 -4.80 26.38
C GLU A 125 -4.72 -5.07 27.43
N CYS A 126 -4.36 -4.08 28.26
CA CYS A 126 -3.27 -4.14 29.22
C CYS A 126 -1.95 -4.58 28.57
N ILE A 127 -1.62 -4.02 27.42
CA ILE A 127 -0.44 -4.33 26.62
C ILE A 127 0.48 -3.09 26.56
N ASN A 128 1.78 -3.35 26.76
CA ASN A 128 2.85 -2.40 26.55
C ASN A 128 3.75 -2.93 25.42
N THR A 129 4.11 -2.07 24.45
CA THR A 129 4.92 -2.50 23.29
C THR A 129 6.35 -2.89 23.62
N PHE A 130 6.86 -2.54 24.82
CA PHE A 130 8.23 -2.87 25.25
C PHE A 130 8.31 -4.09 26.18
N ASP A 131 7.18 -4.64 26.58
CA ASP A 131 7.15 -5.85 27.39
C ASP A 131 6.97 -7.13 26.56
N SER A 132 6.96 -8.29 27.23
CA SER A 132 6.74 -9.59 26.59
C SER A 132 5.37 -9.72 25.90
N LYS A 133 4.34 -9.04 26.39
CA LYS A 133 3.02 -9.01 25.75
C LYS A 133 3.06 -8.22 24.44
N GLY A 134 3.87 -7.17 24.39
CA GLY A 134 4.12 -6.40 23.17
C GLY A 134 4.79 -7.24 22.08
N GLU A 135 5.75 -8.08 22.44
CA GLU A 135 6.38 -9.02 21.49
C GLU A 135 5.37 -10.02 20.91
N VAL A 136 4.52 -10.59 21.77
CA VAL A 136 3.46 -11.50 21.33
C VAL A 136 2.48 -10.77 20.42
N LEU A 137 2.08 -9.54 20.78
CA LEU A 137 1.20 -8.70 19.94
C LEU A 137 1.81 -8.48 18.55
N LEU A 138 3.09 -8.07 18.47
CA LEU A 138 3.77 -7.83 17.18
C LEU A 138 3.84 -9.10 16.32
N THR A 139 4.07 -10.25 16.94
CA THR A 139 4.09 -11.55 16.26
C THR A 139 2.71 -11.89 15.69
N LEU A 140 1.65 -11.73 16.47
CA LEU A 140 0.28 -11.96 16.02
C LEU A 140 -0.14 -10.99 14.91
N LEU A 141 0.15 -9.69 15.08
CA LEU A 141 -0.13 -8.68 14.05
C LEU A 141 0.60 -8.98 12.74
N SER A 142 1.85 -9.45 12.82
CA SER A 142 2.63 -9.85 11.63
C SER A 142 1.98 -11.00 10.89
N SER A 143 1.49 -12.02 11.62
CA SER A 143 0.80 -13.17 11.04
C SER A 143 -0.52 -12.77 10.38
N PHE A 144 -1.31 -11.93 11.05
CA PHE A 144 -2.58 -11.43 10.49
C PHE A 144 -2.36 -10.51 9.27
N ALA A 145 -1.36 -9.63 9.31
CA ALA A 145 -1.03 -8.77 8.17
C ALA A 145 -0.63 -9.59 6.93
N GLN A 146 0.14 -10.67 7.10
CA GLN A 146 0.49 -11.58 6.01
C GLN A 146 -0.73 -12.30 5.43
N GLU A 147 -1.65 -12.76 6.30
CA GLU A 147 -2.87 -13.43 5.86
C GLU A 147 -3.84 -12.47 5.15
N GLU A 148 -3.94 -11.22 5.61
CA GLU A 148 -4.75 -10.18 4.95
C GLU A 148 -4.24 -9.90 3.53
N VAL A 149 -2.93 -9.73 3.34
CA VAL A 149 -2.30 -9.56 2.00
C VAL A 149 -2.59 -10.76 1.10
N ARG A 150 -2.50 -11.98 1.65
CA ARG A 150 -2.80 -13.21 0.92
C ARG A 150 -4.26 -13.29 0.48
N SER A 151 -5.19 -13.02 1.39
CA SER A 151 -6.63 -13.01 1.14
C SER A 151 -7.02 -11.99 0.07
N ILE A 152 -6.51 -10.76 0.16
CA ILE A 152 -6.72 -9.73 -0.88
C ILE A 152 -6.21 -10.21 -2.23
N SER A 153 -5.02 -10.81 -2.29
CA SER A 153 -4.45 -11.34 -3.52
C SER A 153 -5.30 -12.46 -4.13
N GLU A 154 -5.80 -13.38 -3.32
CA GLU A 154 -6.66 -14.46 -3.78
C GLU A 154 -7.99 -13.94 -4.33
N ASN A 155 -8.60 -12.97 -3.67
CA ASN A 155 -9.82 -12.32 -4.14
C ASN A 155 -9.62 -11.61 -5.50
N VAL A 156 -8.50 -10.89 -5.67
CA VAL A 156 -8.15 -10.26 -6.95
C VAL A 156 -7.92 -11.29 -8.04
N LYS A 157 -7.20 -12.38 -7.73
CA LYS A 157 -6.98 -13.50 -8.67
C LYS A 157 -8.31 -14.14 -9.10
N TRP A 158 -9.18 -14.40 -8.15
CA TRP A 158 -10.51 -14.96 -8.42
C TRP A 158 -11.35 -14.03 -9.32
N GLY A 159 -11.43 -12.75 -8.99
CA GLY A 159 -12.14 -11.75 -9.81
C GLY A 159 -11.57 -11.62 -11.23
N THR A 160 -10.25 -11.73 -11.38
CA THR A 160 -9.57 -11.72 -12.68
C THR A 160 -9.91 -12.97 -13.49
N ARG A 161 -9.90 -14.17 -12.88
CA ARG A 161 -10.31 -15.42 -13.56
C ARG A 161 -11.76 -15.34 -14.04
N LYS A 162 -12.67 -14.86 -13.20
CA LYS A 162 -14.08 -14.69 -13.58
C LYS A 162 -14.29 -13.75 -14.76
N ARG A 163 -13.46 -12.72 -14.90
CA ARG A 163 -13.47 -11.86 -16.12
C ARG A 163 -12.92 -12.60 -17.33
N PHE A 164 -11.83 -13.33 -17.18
CA PHE A 164 -11.24 -14.12 -18.28
C PHE A 164 -12.15 -15.22 -18.78
N GLU A 165 -12.89 -15.89 -17.89
CA GLU A 165 -13.94 -16.87 -18.27
C GLU A 165 -15.03 -16.26 -19.14
N LYS A 166 -15.30 -14.95 -18.99
CA LYS A 166 -16.23 -14.18 -19.80
C LYS A 166 -15.59 -13.54 -21.05
N GLY A 167 -14.32 -13.84 -21.32
CA GLY A 167 -13.58 -13.23 -22.44
C GLY A 167 -13.20 -11.76 -22.22
N ILE A 168 -13.34 -11.23 -21.00
CA ILE A 168 -13.07 -9.83 -20.69
C ILE A 168 -11.62 -9.69 -20.22
N PRO A 169 -10.76 -8.92 -20.92
CA PRO A 169 -9.38 -8.71 -20.51
C PRO A 169 -9.27 -7.84 -19.25
N ASN A 170 -8.11 -7.89 -18.61
CA ASN A 170 -7.84 -7.14 -17.38
C ASN A 170 -7.42 -5.67 -17.64
N GLY A 171 -7.66 -5.17 -18.82
CA GLY A 171 -7.38 -3.81 -19.27
C GLY A 171 -7.45 -3.74 -20.78
N HIS A 172 -7.61 -2.53 -21.32
CA HIS A 172 -7.65 -2.28 -22.75
C HIS A 172 -6.23 -2.08 -23.25
N PHE A 173 -5.75 -3.02 -24.06
CA PHE A 173 -4.46 -2.90 -24.76
C PHE A 173 -4.67 -2.22 -26.10
N ARG A 174 -3.66 -1.50 -26.58
CA ARG A 174 -3.68 -0.91 -27.94
C ARG A 174 -3.19 -1.94 -28.95
N MET A 175 -3.88 -2.01 -30.07
CA MET A 175 -3.53 -2.90 -31.19
C MET A 175 -3.84 -2.21 -32.50
N LEU A 176 -2.90 -2.19 -33.43
CA LEU A 176 -3.10 -1.59 -34.75
C LEU A 176 -4.28 -2.26 -35.47
N GLY A 177 -5.15 -1.49 -36.05
CA GLY A 177 -6.34 -1.97 -36.76
C GLY A 177 -7.58 -2.16 -35.88
N TYR A 178 -7.47 -1.94 -34.58
CA TYR A 178 -8.59 -2.12 -33.64
C TYR A 178 -8.61 -1.04 -32.56
N HIS A 179 -9.81 -0.69 -32.13
CA HIS A 179 -10.04 0.09 -30.92
C HIS A 179 -11.06 -0.60 -30.00
N TRP A 180 -11.12 -0.17 -28.75
CA TRP A 180 -12.07 -0.71 -27.80
C TRP A 180 -13.34 0.12 -27.73
N GLU A 181 -14.50 -0.54 -27.93
CA GLU A 181 -15.82 -0.01 -27.58
C GLU A 181 -16.39 -0.84 -26.43
N GLY A 182 -16.40 -0.28 -25.23
CA GLY A 182 -16.70 -1.06 -24.02
C GLY A 182 -15.71 -2.23 -23.86
N ASN A 183 -16.23 -3.45 -23.90
CA ASN A 183 -15.41 -4.67 -23.75
C ASN A 183 -15.17 -5.41 -25.10
N GLN A 184 -15.47 -4.80 -26.22
CA GLN A 184 -15.33 -5.39 -27.54
C GLN A 184 -14.26 -4.67 -28.36
N LEU A 185 -13.52 -5.44 -29.17
CA LEU A 185 -12.58 -4.92 -30.15
C LEU A 185 -13.33 -4.65 -31.45
N VAL A 186 -13.33 -3.39 -31.89
CA VAL A 186 -13.95 -2.93 -33.13
C VAL A 186 -12.86 -2.56 -34.13
N ILE A 187 -13.08 -2.88 -35.39
CA ILE A 187 -12.13 -2.61 -36.47
C ILE A 187 -12.04 -1.11 -36.75
N THR A 188 -10.84 -0.56 -36.81
CA THR A 188 -10.54 0.76 -37.32
C THR A 188 -10.15 0.61 -38.80
N PRO A 189 -11.00 1.01 -39.79
CA PRO A 189 -10.80 0.65 -41.18
C PRO A 189 -9.47 1.09 -41.77
N GLU A 190 -9.01 2.30 -41.44
CA GLU A 190 -7.75 2.88 -41.93
C GLU A 190 -6.54 2.08 -41.44
N GLU A 191 -6.47 1.80 -40.13
CA GLU A 191 -5.39 1.00 -39.55
C GLU A 191 -5.44 -0.47 -39.98
N ALA A 192 -6.65 -1.02 -40.17
CA ALA A 192 -6.84 -2.39 -40.64
C ALA A 192 -6.34 -2.56 -42.08
N ALA A 193 -6.39 -1.55 -42.91
CA ALA A 193 -5.80 -1.56 -44.26
C ALA A 193 -4.27 -1.75 -44.18
N VAL A 194 -3.61 -1.07 -43.23
CA VAL A 194 -2.15 -1.22 -42.99
C VAL A 194 -1.83 -2.64 -42.56
N VAL A 195 -2.60 -3.19 -41.60
CA VAL A 195 -2.40 -4.58 -41.13
C VAL A 195 -2.55 -5.58 -42.28
N ARG A 196 -3.62 -5.43 -43.11
CA ARG A 196 -3.81 -6.33 -44.28
C ARG A 196 -2.67 -6.21 -45.29
N ARG A 197 -2.13 -5.00 -45.51
CA ARG A 197 -0.97 -4.76 -46.38
C ARG A 197 0.27 -5.50 -45.85
N ILE A 198 0.51 -5.48 -44.53
CA ILE A 198 1.61 -6.20 -43.90
C ILE A 198 1.47 -7.72 -44.12
N PHE A 199 0.30 -8.30 -43.83
CA PHE A 199 0.06 -9.73 -44.02
C PHE A 199 0.18 -10.15 -45.48
N HIS A 200 -0.44 -9.39 -46.39
CA HIS A 200 -0.40 -9.68 -47.85
C HIS A 200 1.05 -9.58 -48.37
N GLY A 201 1.76 -8.50 -48.04
CA GLY A 201 3.14 -8.32 -48.48
C GLY A 201 4.07 -9.44 -47.99
N TYR A 202 3.89 -9.91 -46.73
CA TYR A 202 4.65 -11.04 -46.21
C TYR A 202 4.33 -12.36 -46.93
N LEU A 203 3.05 -12.61 -47.23
CA LEU A 203 2.61 -13.80 -48.00
C LEU A 203 3.11 -13.81 -49.44
N THR A 204 3.32 -12.63 -50.03
CA THR A 204 3.88 -12.49 -51.38
C THR A 204 5.42 -12.52 -51.43
N GLY A 205 6.06 -12.80 -50.26
CA GLY A 205 7.50 -13.05 -50.16
C GLY A 205 8.37 -11.86 -49.78
N LYS A 206 7.76 -10.70 -49.41
CA LYS A 206 8.54 -9.57 -48.91
C LYS A 206 9.10 -9.84 -47.53
N SER A 207 10.31 -9.38 -47.30
CA SER A 207 10.91 -9.47 -45.97
C SER A 207 10.28 -8.44 -45.02
N ARG A 208 10.39 -8.71 -43.70
CA ARG A 208 9.87 -7.80 -42.68
C ARG A 208 10.55 -6.43 -42.71
N ILE A 209 11.83 -6.37 -43.09
CA ILE A 209 12.62 -5.15 -43.23
C ILE A 209 12.11 -4.31 -44.41
N GLU A 210 11.84 -4.94 -45.55
CA GLU A 210 11.26 -4.29 -46.71
C GLU A 210 9.88 -3.71 -46.42
N LEU A 211 9.01 -4.48 -45.75
CA LEU A 211 7.68 -4.03 -45.31
C LEU A 211 7.75 -2.82 -44.38
N ALA A 212 8.67 -2.86 -43.40
CA ALA A 212 8.88 -1.75 -42.49
C ALA A 212 9.34 -0.49 -43.24
N LYS A 213 10.26 -0.63 -44.21
CA LYS A 213 10.77 0.47 -45.04
C LYS A 213 9.67 1.08 -45.91
N GLU A 214 8.90 0.24 -46.63
CA GLU A 214 7.79 0.70 -47.47
C GLU A 214 6.74 1.50 -46.67
N LEU A 215 6.40 1.05 -45.46
CA LEU A 215 5.42 1.76 -44.62
C LEU A 215 5.97 3.09 -44.15
N ASN A 216 7.25 3.14 -43.79
CA ASN A 216 7.90 4.36 -43.33
C ASN A 216 8.06 5.37 -44.49
N ASP A 217 8.43 4.91 -45.68
CA ASP A 217 8.56 5.74 -46.88
C ASP A 217 7.22 6.36 -47.29
N ASP A 218 6.08 5.63 -47.07
CA ASP A 218 4.72 6.13 -47.26
C ASP A 218 4.24 7.04 -46.10
N GLY A 219 5.08 7.35 -45.10
CA GLY A 219 4.74 8.17 -43.92
C GLY A 219 3.79 7.52 -42.96
N ILE A 220 3.61 6.20 -43.01
CA ILE A 220 2.75 5.46 -42.09
C ILE A 220 3.52 5.13 -40.82
N HIS A 221 2.95 5.49 -39.68
CA HIS A 221 3.58 5.27 -38.38
C HIS A 221 2.88 4.15 -37.60
N SER A 222 3.62 3.55 -36.68
CA SER A 222 3.07 2.57 -35.74
C SER A 222 2.07 3.24 -34.79
N ILE A 223 1.31 2.42 -34.06
CA ILE A 223 0.29 2.88 -33.09
C ILE A 223 0.83 3.86 -32.02
N ASN A 224 2.12 3.86 -31.78
CA ASN A 224 2.80 4.76 -30.84
C ASN A 224 3.42 5.99 -31.54
N GLY A 225 3.14 6.21 -32.82
CA GLY A 225 3.71 7.31 -33.59
C GLY A 225 5.18 7.12 -33.99
N CYS A 226 5.74 5.92 -33.80
CA CYS A 226 7.11 5.60 -34.16
C CYS A 226 7.19 4.97 -35.57
N LEU A 227 8.36 5.01 -36.18
CA LEU A 227 8.64 4.28 -37.43
C LEU A 227 8.55 2.77 -37.21
N PHE A 228 8.11 2.05 -38.23
CA PHE A 228 8.12 0.59 -38.19
C PHE A 228 9.54 0.03 -38.23
N GLN A 229 9.76 -1.04 -37.49
CA GLN A 229 11.01 -1.82 -37.46
C GLN A 229 10.69 -3.30 -37.71
N ASP A 230 11.71 -4.12 -37.98
CA ASP A 230 11.56 -5.57 -38.14
C ASP A 230 10.81 -6.21 -36.96
N SER A 231 11.13 -5.78 -35.74
CA SER A 231 10.47 -6.27 -34.52
C SER A 231 8.98 -5.91 -34.44
N SER A 232 8.59 -4.72 -34.92
CA SER A 232 7.19 -4.28 -34.97
C SER A 232 6.39 -5.13 -35.96
N ILE A 233 6.92 -5.34 -37.16
CA ILE A 233 6.29 -6.20 -38.17
C ILE A 233 6.18 -7.63 -37.66
N LYS A 234 7.26 -8.17 -37.07
CA LYS A 234 7.22 -9.49 -36.43
C LYS A 234 6.12 -9.60 -35.37
N ALA A 235 6.00 -8.60 -34.50
CA ALA A 235 4.99 -8.59 -33.45
C ALA A 235 3.56 -8.60 -34.02
N ILE A 236 3.30 -7.89 -35.13
CA ILE A 236 2.01 -7.91 -35.83
C ILE A 236 1.75 -9.29 -36.43
N LEU A 237 2.68 -9.82 -37.20
CA LEU A 237 2.52 -11.11 -37.89
C LEU A 237 2.35 -12.31 -36.93
N THR A 238 2.90 -12.23 -35.73
CA THR A 238 2.82 -13.32 -34.74
C THR A 238 1.74 -13.11 -33.67
N ASN A 239 0.97 -12.03 -33.75
CA ASN A 239 -0.06 -11.76 -32.75
C ASN A 239 -1.34 -12.55 -33.06
N ILE A 240 -1.62 -13.54 -32.21
CA ILE A 240 -2.79 -14.41 -32.32
C ILE A 240 -4.12 -13.65 -32.34
N THR A 241 -4.19 -12.44 -31.83
CA THR A 241 -5.43 -11.66 -31.79
C THR A 241 -5.92 -11.31 -33.19
N TYR A 242 -5.03 -11.21 -34.20
CA TYR A 242 -5.44 -11.00 -35.61
C TYR A 242 -6.14 -12.20 -36.23
N THR A 243 -6.09 -13.38 -35.59
CA THR A 243 -6.87 -14.57 -36.03
C THR A 243 -8.27 -14.62 -35.43
N GLY A 244 -8.69 -13.56 -34.69
CA GLY A 244 -9.96 -13.53 -33.99
C GLY A 244 -9.94 -14.16 -32.59
N ASN A 245 -8.79 -14.64 -32.13
CA ASN A 245 -8.64 -15.29 -30.83
C ASN A 245 -7.97 -14.36 -29.81
N LEU A 246 -8.56 -14.23 -28.64
CA LEU A 246 -7.99 -13.47 -27.54
C LEU A 246 -7.34 -14.41 -26.52
N LEU A 247 -6.01 -14.42 -26.47
CA LEU A 247 -5.26 -15.21 -25.47
C LEU A 247 -5.13 -14.40 -24.18
N LEU A 248 -5.89 -14.78 -23.19
CA LEU A 248 -5.87 -14.21 -21.84
C LEU A 248 -4.93 -15.00 -20.91
N GLN A 249 -4.61 -14.44 -19.76
CA GLN A 249 -3.81 -15.09 -18.70
C GLN A 249 -2.43 -15.60 -19.16
N LYS A 250 -1.77 -14.86 -20.06
CA LYS A 250 -0.40 -15.17 -20.53
C LYS A 250 0.63 -15.20 -19.40
N GLU A 251 0.41 -14.40 -18.38
CA GLU A 251 1.26 -14.29 -17.20
C GLU A 251 0.41 -14.21 -15.93
N TYR A 252 0.98 -14.64 -14.81
CA TYR A 252 0.35 -14.55 -13.50
C TYR A 252 1.36 -14.20 -12.41
N ILE A 253 0.89 -13.62 -11.32
CA ILE A 253 1.70 -13.35 -10.12
C ILE A 253 1.73 -14.63 -9.29
N ALA A 254 2.91 -15.26 -9.21
CA ALA A 254 3.09 -16.50 -8.47
C ALA A 254 3.06 -16.29 -6.96
N ASP A 255 3.71 -15.22 -6.49
CA ASP A 255 3.80 -14.88 -5.08
C ASP A 255 3.27 -13.44 -4.85
N PRO A 256 2.22 -13.28 -4.02
CA PRO A 256 1.62 -11.98 -3.74
C PRO A 256 2.56 -11.00 -3.03
N ILE A 257 3.50 -11.50 -2.23
CA ILE A 257 4.41 -10.68 -1.42
C ILE A 257 5.52 -10.10 -2.30
N THR A 258 6.21 -10.96 -3.05
CA THR A 258 7.33 -10.55 -3.92
C THR A 258 6.87 -10.03 -5.29
N LYS A 259 5.57 -10.14 -5.61
CA LYS A 259 4.96 -9.76 -6.90
C LYS A 259 5.66 -10.38 -8.13
N LYS A 260 6.32 -11.53 -7.94
CA LYS A 260 7.06 -12.21 -9.00
C LYS A 260 6.11 -12.76 -10.06
N ARG A 261 6.27 -12.29 -11.31
CA ARG A 261 5.50 -12.78 -12.47
C ARG A 261 6.09 -14.06 -13.03
N LYS A 262 5.22 -14.96 -13.45
CA LYS A 262 5.57 -16.17 -14.21
C LYS A 262 4.73 -16.26 -15.48
N LYS A 263 5.31 -16.77 -16.55
CA LYS A 263 4.56 -17.13 -17.77
C LYS A 263 3.68 -18.34 -17.49
N ASN A 264 2.41 -18.24 -17.91
CA ASN A 264 1.51 -19.38 -17.86
C ASN A 264 1.83 -20.35 -19.01
N LYS A 265 2.26 -21.55 -18.66
CA LYS A 265 2.54 -22.64 -19.63
C LYS A 265 1.41 -23.66 -19.69
N GLY A 266 0.21 -23.31 -19.25
CA GLY A 266 -0.94 -24.21 -19.11
C GLY A 266 -1.17 -24.68 -17.66
N GLU A 267 -0.45 -24.09 -16.70
CA GLU A 267 -0.59 -24.42 -15.27
C GLU A 267 -1.89 -23.86 -14.67
N LEU A 268 -2.42 -22.79 -15.29
CA LEU A 268 -3.67 -22.15 -14.90
C LEU A 268 -4.61 -22.13 -16.11
N THR A 269 -5.71 -22.82 -16.01
CA THR A 269 -6.83 -22.82 -16.95
C THR A 269 -7.85 -21.76 -16.58
#